data_22c98c50c75d796325b81cff1890472d
#
_entry.id   22c98c50c75d796325b81cff1890472d
#
_cell.length_a   1.000
_cell.length_b   1.000
_cell.length_c   1.000
_cell.angle_alpha   90.00
_cell.angle_beta   90.00
_cell.angle_gamma   90.00
#
_symmetry.space_group_name_H-M   'P 1'
#
loop_
_entity.id
_entity.type
_entity.pdbx_description
1 polymer ?
#
loop_
_entity_poly.entity_id
_entity_poly.type
_entity_poly.pdbx_seq_one_letter_code
_entity_poly.pdbx_strand_id
1 'polypeptide(L)'
;MSYTPLDPTDVVVLFADLQTGIIERTATNDLPHLRRAVSALAKLVRLFEMPAIVTTARTPEGAARVTPEIAAALGELPLYPRTTTDAFLHAVTREAIENTSRKTLLIAGVATEIIVQHSALSGAAQGFHVQVVVDACGGLSARTEDAALRRLVQSGVVTTSIPSVAGQLAGDFTQPKGMQALGIFYEMASS
;
A
#
# COMPACT_ATOMS: atom_id res chain seq x y z
N MET A 1 15.24 7.18 -15.75
CA MET A 1 14.38 7.73 -14.67
C MET A 1 15.27 8.45 -13.67
N SER A 2 14.93 9.66 -13.26
CA SER A 2 15.60 10.33 -12.14
C SER A 2 15.05 9.78 -10.83
N TYR A 3 15.93 9.60 -9.84
CA TYR A 3 15.51 9.25 -8.48
C TYR A 3 14.76 10.43 -7.87
N THR A 4 13.54 10.17 -7.38
CA THR A 4 12.75 11.14 -6.62
C THR A 4 12.51 10.53 -5.24
N PRO A 5 13.07 11.11 -4.18
CA PRO A 5 12.83 10.63 -2.81
C PRO A 5 11.36 10.80 -2.44
N LEU A 6 10.87 9.99 -1.50
CA LEU A 6 9.53 10.14 -0.96
C LEU A 6 9.45 11.43 -0.13
N ASP A 7 8.53 12.29 -0.52
CA ASP A 7 8.11 13.45 0.26
C ASP A 7 6.74 13.14 0.90
N PRO A 8 6.62 13.01 2.22
CA PRO A 8 5.36 12.68 2.86
C PRO A 8 4.25 13.71 2.58
N THR A 9 4.63 14.94 2.20
CA THR A 9 3.66 15.98 1.82
C THR A 9 3.11 15.80 0.42
N ASP A 10 3.68 14.90 -0.40
CA ASP A 10 3.23 14.58 -1.76
C ASP A 10 2.75 13.12 -1.92
N VAL A 11 2.70 12.35 -0.84
CA VAL A 11 2.29 10.94 -0.87
C VAL A 11 0.83 10.76 -0.48
N VAL A 12 0.12 9.90 -1.21
CA VAL A 12 -1.12 9.23 -0.79
C VAL A 12 -0.91 7.72 -0.78
N VAL A 13 -1.48 7.03 0.20
CA VAL A 13 -1.33 5.58 0.34
C VAL A 13 -2.65 4.86 0.04
N LEU A 14 -2.61 3.90 -0.87
CA LEU A 14 -3.73 3.00 -1.18
C LEU A 14 -3.50 1.65 -0.49
N PHE A 15 -4.35 1.34 0.48
CA PHE A 15 -4.49 0.01 1.05
C PHE A 15 -5.56 -0.75 0.25
N ALA A 16 -5.11 -1.66 -0.62
CA ALA A 16 -5.96 -2.32 -1.59
C ALA A 16 -6.38 -3.70 -1.10
N ASP A 17 -7.63 -3.84 -0.69
CA ASP A 17 -8.28 -5.08 -0.26
C ASP A 17 -7.57 -5.84 0.88
N LEU A 18 -6.88 -5.10 1.75
CA LEU A 18 -6.31 -5.61 2.99
C LEU A 18 -7.44 -5.81 4.01
N GLN A 19 -8.26 -6.82 3.77
CA GLN A 19 -9.46 -7.17 4.53
C GLN A 19 -9.47 -8.63 4.91
N THR A 20 -10.19 -8.96 5.98
CA THR A 20 -10.42 -10.34 6.40
C THR A 20 -11.09 -11.15 5.27
N GLY A 21 -10.65 -12.37 5.06
CA GLY A 21 -11.10 -13.25 3.98
C GLY A 21 -10.37 -13.06 2.65
N ILE A 22 -9.61 -11.97 2.48
CA ILE A 22 -8.76 -11.72 1.30
C ILE A 22 -7.29 -11.81 1.66
N ILE A 23 -6.84 -11.15 2.72
CA ILE A 23 -5.42 -11.18 3.12
C ILE A 23 -4.93 -12.62 3.38
N GLU A 24 -5.79 -13.50 3.85
CA GLU A 24 -5.50 -14.91 4.09
C GLU A 24 -5.30 -15.74 2.80
N ARG A 25 -5.62 -15.17 1.63
CA ARG A 25 -5.45 -15.84 0.32
C ARG A 25 -4.05 -15.68 -0.25
N THR A 26 -3.20 -14.89 0.39
CA THR A 26 -1.81 -14.77 -0.05
C THR A 26 -1.09 -16.11 0.02
N ALA A 27 -0.30 -16.42 -1.01
CA ALA A 27 0.54 -17.61 -1.08
C ALA A 27 2.03 -17.28 -1.27
N THR A 28 2.36 -16.00 -1.40
CA THR A 28 3.72 -15.56 -1.73
C THR A 28 4.41 -14.82 -0.59
N ASN A 29 3.63 -14.33 0.37
CA ASN A 29 4.15 -13.67 1.56
C ASN A 29 3.59 -14.41 2.79
N ASP A 30 4.45 -14.67 3.77
CA ASP A 30 4.03 -15.23 5.05
C ASP A 30 3.01 -14.31 5.72
N LEU A 31 1.85 -14.85 6.10
CA LEU A 31 0.75 -14.02 6.59
C LEU A 31 1.10 -13.21 7.85
N PRO A 32 1.78 -13.74 8.87
CA PRO A 32 2.30 -12.95 9.97
C PRO A 32 3.24 -11.83 9.52
N HIS A 33 4.15 -12.09 8.58
CA HIS A 33 5.04 -11.07 8.03
C HIS A 33 4.26 -9.98 7.27
N LEU A 34 3.33 -10.37 6.39
CA LEU A 34 2.47 -9.43 5.66
C LEU A 34 1.69 -8.53 6.63
N ARG A 35 1.11 -9.09 7.69
CA ARG A 35 0.40 -8.33 8.72
C ARG A 35 1.32 -7.31 9.42
N ARG A 36 2.54 -7.70 9.77
CA ARG A 36 3.53 -6.78 10.35
C ARG A 36 3.91 -5.66 9.40
N ALA A 37 4.14 -5.97 8.11
CA ALA A 37 4.45 -4.97 7.09
C ALA A 37 3.29 -3.98 6.87
N VAL A 38 2.06 -4.49 6.81
CA VAL A 38 0.85 -3.64 6.74
C VAL A 38 0.71 -2.74 7.96
N SER A 39 0.95 -3.28 9.17
CA SER A 39 0.96 -2.49 10.41
C SER A 39 2.03 -1.40 10.38
N ALA A 40 3.25 -1.74 9.93
CA ALA A 40 4.34 -0.78 9.83
C ALA A 40 4.01 0.34 8.83
N LEU A 41 3.46 0.01 7.65
CA LEU A 41 3.02 1.01 6.69
C LEU A 41 1.95 1.93 7.29
N ALA A 42 0.94 1.37 7.95
CA ALA A 42 -0.12 2.15 8.57
C ALA A 42 0.41 3.07 9.70
N LYS A 43 1.37 2.60 10.51
CA LYS A 43 2.06 3.43 11.50
C LYS A 43 2.86 4.58 10.86
N LEU A 44 3.55 4.33 9.73
CA LEU A 44 4.26 5.37 8.97
C LEU A 44 3.28 6.40 8.39
N VAL A 45 2.14 5.95 7.85
CA VAL A 45 1.06 6.81 7.37
C VAL A 45 0.60 7.75 8.47
N ARG A 46 0.34 7.23 9.68
CA ARG A 46 -0.07 8.04 10.84
C ARG A 46 1.03 9.01 11.29
N LEU A 47 2.29 8.53 11.38
CA LEU A 47 3.43 9.34 11.85
C LEU A 47 3.66 10.56 10.97
N PHE A 48 3.53 10.39 9.66
CA PHE A 48 3.75 11.45 8.67
C PHE A 48 2.47 12.14 8.18
N GLU A 49 1.32 11.76 8.73
CA GLU A 49 0.01 12.36 8.42
C GLU A 49 -0.32 12.27 6.92
N MET A 50 0.09 11.17 6.28
CA MET A 50 -0.18 10.93 4.86
C MET A 50 -1.64 10.54 4.66
N PRO A 51 -2.35 11.05 3.62
CA PRO A 51 -3.67 10.56 3.26
C PRO A 51 -3.67 9.07 2.98
N ALA A 52 -4.68 8.36 3.49
CA ALA A 52 -4.87 6.93 3.26
C ALA A 52 -6.24 6.66 2.63
N ILE A 53 -6.25 5.87 1.57
CA ILE A 53 -7.44 5.37 0.88
C ILE A 53 -7.48 3.86 1.10
N VAL A 54 -8.60 3.37 1.62
CA VAL A 54 -8.78 1.94 1.92
C VAL A 54 -9.89 1.38 1.06
N THR A 55 -9.52 0.55 0.08
CA THR A 55 -10.52 -0.18 -0.70
C THR A 55 -10.84 -1.52 -0.10
N THR A 56 -12.04 -1.98 -0.36
CA THR A 56 -12.48 -3.34 -0.04
C THR A 56 -13.20 -3.97 -1.25
N ALA A 57 -12.96 -5.26 -1.47
CA ALA A 57 -13.72 -6.03 -2.43
C ALA A 57 -14.97 -6.60 -1.77
N ARG A 58 -16.07 -6.69 -2.52
CA ARG A 58 -17.25 -7.44 -2.07
C ARG A 58 -16.90 -8.91 -1.96
N THR A 59 -17.29 -9.52 -0.83
CA THR A 59 -17.20 -10.95 -0.62
C THR A 59 -18.61 -11.52 -0.39
N PRO A 60 -18.84 -12.82 -0.64
CA PRO A 60 -20.12 -13.46 -0.35
C PRO A 60 -20.53 -13.39 1.13
N GLU A 61 -19.55 -13.25 2.02
CA GLU A 61 -19.72 -13.26 3.47
C GLU A 61 -20.29 -11.93 4.04
N GLY A 62 -20.50 -10.92 3.19
CA GLY A 62 -21.14 -9.65 3.59
C GLY A 62 -20.18 -8.47 3.67
N ALA A 63 -20.39 -7.60 4.68
CA ALA A 63 -19.61 -6.36 4.81
C ALA A 63 -18.14 -6.66 5.08
N ALA A 64 -17.28 -6.12 4.23
CA ALA A 64 -15.83 -6.25 4.36
C ALA A 64 -15.32 -5.60 5.66
N ARG A 65 -14.44 -6.29 6.36
CA ARG A 65 -13.74 -5.76 7.53
C ARG A 65 -12.28 -5.57 7.19
N VAL A 66 -11.83 -4.34 7.30
CA VAL A 66 -10.40 -4.01 7.19
C VAL A 66 -9.61 -4.79 8.23
N THR A 67 -8.38 -5.16 7.89
CA THR A 67 -7.49 -5.85 8.82
C THR A 67 -7.26 -5.04 10.10
N PRO A 68 -7.17 -5.71 11.27
CA PRO A 68 -6.96 -5.04 12.55
C PRO A 68 -5.73 -4.11 12.56
N GLU A 69 -4.73 -4.43 11.79
CA GLU A 69 -3.47 -3.69 11.70
C GLU A 69 -3.67 -2.25 11.20
N ILE A 70 -4.54 -2.08 10.18
CA ILE A 70 -4.88 -0.75 9.65
C ILE A 70 -5.78 -0.01 10.64
N ALA A 71 -6.82 -0.67 11.15
CA ALA A 71 -7.76 -0.06 12.09
C ALA A 71 -7.08 0.40 13.39
N ALA A 72 -6.13 -0.38 13.92
CA ALA A 72 -5.39 -0.04 15.13
C ALA A 72 -4.48 1.19 14.94
N ALA A 73 -3.88 1.32 13.75
CA ALA A 73 -2.97 2.44 13.49
C ALA A 73 -3.72 3.71 13.07
N LEU A 74 -4.73 3.61 12.22
CA LEU A 74 -5.38 4.76 11.56
C LEU A 74 -6.77 5.10 12.13
N GLY A 75 -7.34 4.23 12.99
CA GLY A 75 -8.69 4.41 13.49
C GLY A 75 -9.75 4.16 12.43
N GLU A 76 -10.91 4.83 12.58
CA GLU A 76 -11.98 4.74 11.59
C GLU A 76 -11.65 5.59 10.36
N LEU A 77 -11.61 4.93 9.21
CA LEU A 77 -11.41 5.56 7.90
C LEU A 77 -12.60 5.29 6.99
N PRO A 78 -12.90 6.19 6.05
CA PRO A 78 -13.82 5.89 4.96
C PRO A 78 -13.35 4.65 4.20
N LEU A 79 -14.26 3.70 4.01
CA LEU A 79 -14.01 2.52 3.19
C LEU A 79 -14.62 2.72 1.81
N TYR A 80 -13.91 2.27 0.78
CA TYR A 80 -14.33 2.36 -0.61
C TYR A 80 -14.63 0.95 -1.16
N PRO A 81 -15.84 0.40 -0.89
CA PRO A 81 -16.22 -0.92 -1.39
C PRO A 81 -16.41 -0.88 -2.91
N ARG A 82 -15.72 -1.74 -3.62
CA ARG A 82 -15.72 -1.79 -5.07
C ARG A 82 -16.02 -3.19 -5.61
N THR A 83 -16.43 -3.22 -6.86
CA THR A 83 -16.66 -4.45 -7.65
C THR A 83 -15.74 -4.53 -8.88
N THR A 84 -14.81 -3.56 -9.00
CA THR A 84 -13.83 -3.50 -10.09
C THR A 84 -12.51 -4.11 -9.64
N THR A 85 -11.71 -4.61 -10.57
CA THR A 85 -10.35 -5.15 -10.31
C THR A 85 -9.28 -4.06 -10.22
N ASP A 86 -9.67 -2.81 -10.35
CA ASP A 86 -8.81 -1.63 -10.39
C ASP A 86 -9.48 -0.50 -9.62
N ALA A 87 -8.75 0.14 -8.70
CA ALA A 87 -9.26 1.24 -7.88
C ALA A 87 -9.65 2.47 -8.72
N PHE A 88 -8.96 2.71 -9.82
CA PHE A 88 -9.24 3.84 -10.71
C PHE A 88 -10.45 3.63 -11.63
N LEU A 89 -10.89 2.39 -11.83
CA LEU A 89 -12.17 2.11 -12.51
C LEU A 89 -13.39 2.36 -11.62
N HIS A 90 -13.20 2.45 -10.30
CA HIS A 90 -14.25 2.84 -9.36
C HIS A 90 -14.21 4.36 -9.14
N ALA A 91 -15.16 5.09 -9.71
CA ALA A 91 -15.16 6.54 -9.76
C ALA A 91 -14.95 7.19 -8.39
N VAL A 92 -15.67 6.71 -7.36
CA VAL A 92 -15.57 7.25 -5.99
C VAL A 92 -14.17 7.08 -5.39
N THR A 93 -13.51 5.93 -5.64
CA THR A 93 -12.14 5.71 -5.17
C THR A 93 -11.14 6.59 -5.92
N ARG A 94 -11.29 6.70 -7.25
CA ARG A 94 -10.45 7.56 -8.07
C ARG A 94 -10.55 9.01 -7.61
N GLU A 95 -11.76 9.53 -7.47
CA GLU A 95 -12.00 10.89 -6.97
C GLU A 95 -11.40 11.12 -5.58
N ALA A 96 -11.50 10.13 -4.68
CA ALA A 96 -10.90 10.22 -3.35
C ALA A 96 -9.36 10.33 -3.42
N ILE A 97 -8.71 9.58 -4.33
CA ILE A 97 -7.26 9.68 -4.55
C ILE A 97 -6.91 11.05 -5.14
N GLU A 98 -7.59 11.48 -6.20
CA GLU A 98 -7.37 12.76 -6.89
C GLU A 98 -7.56 13.96 -5.96
N ASN A 99 -8.60 13.95 -5.12
CA ASN A 99 -8.91 15.00 -4.15
C ASN A 99 -7.84 15.21 -3.08
N THR A 100 -6.93 14.25 -2.88
CA THR A 100 -5.77 14.45 -2.00
C THR A 100 -4.78 15.45 -2.59
N SER A 101 -4.84 15.72 -3.89
CA SER A 101 -3.90 16.56 -4.65
C SER A 101 -2.43 16.11 -4.55
N ARG A 102 -2.19 14.84 -4.18
CA ARG A 102 -0.86 14.23 -4.10
C ARG A 102 -0.48 13.65 -5.46
N LYS A 103 0.82 13.56 -5.73
CA LYS A 103 1.36 13.05 -7.01
C LYS A 103 2.05 11.70 -6.88
N THR A 104 2.42 11.32 -5.68
CA THR A 104 3.04 10.02 -5.39
C THR A 104 2.02 9.09 -4.76
N LEU A 105 1.81 7.92 -5.38
CA LEU A 105 0.89 6.90 -4.93
C LEU A 105 1.67 5.68 -4.43
N LEU A 106 1.66 5.44 -3.12
CA LEU A 106 2.12 4.18 -2.54
C LEU A 106 0.97 3.17 -2.52
N ILE A 107 1.21 1.95 -2.96
CA ILE A 107 0.21 0.88 -2.98
C ILE A 107 0.69 -0.33 -2.19
N ALA A 108 -0.16 -0.83 -1.31
CA ALA A 108 -0.03 -2.11 -0.63
C ALA A 108 -1.33 -2.88 -0.76
N GLY A 109 -1.30 -4.21 -0.89
CA GLY A 109 -2.56 -4.96 -1.04
C GLY A 109 -2.46 -6.42 -1.46
N VAL A 110 -3.61 -7.05 -1.54
CA VAL A 110 -3.82 -8.45 -1.97
C VAL A 110 -5.03 -8.52 -2.94
N ALA A 111 -4.88 -9.11 -4.13
CA ALA A 111 -3.71 -9.79 -4.67
C ALA A 111 -2.85 -8.83 -5.51
N THR A 112 -1.52 -9.05 -5.45
CA THR A 112 -0.53 -8.27 -6.21
C THR A 112 -0.84 -8.25 -7.71
N GLU A 113 -1.18 -9.41 -8.31
CA GLU A 113 -1.45 -9.57 -9.74
C GLU A 113 -2.84 -9.11 -10.18
N ILE A 114 -3.70 -8.68 -9.25
CA ILE A 114 -5.03 -8.19 -9.57
C ILE A 114 -5.12 -6.70 -9.18
N ILE A 115 -5.61 -6.41 -7.98
CA ILE A 115 -5.92 -5.03 -7.59
C ILE A 115 -4.68 -4.15 -7.53
N VAL A 116 -3.56 -4.66 -7.02
CA VAL A 116 -2.32 -3.87 -6.90
C VAL A 116 -1.80 -3.53 -8.30
N GLN A 117 -1.62 -4.55 -9.16
CA GLN A 117 -1.09 -4.35 -10.51
C GLN A 117 -1.97 -3.41 -11.34
N HIS A 118 -3.29 -3.65 -11.38
CA HIS A 118 -4.16 -2.85 -12.23
C HIS A 118 -4.26 -1.41 -11.73
N SER A 119 -4.39 -1.19 -10.43
CA SER A 119 -4.42 0.16 -9.86
C SER A 119 -3.09 0.90 -10.05
N ALA A 120 -1.96 0.19 -9.94
CA ALA A 120 -0.65 0.80 -10.18
C ALA A 120 -0.46 1.23 -11.64
N LEU A 121 -0.88 0.40 -12.60
CA LEU A 121 -0.82 0.73 -14.04
C LEU A 121 -1.73 1.92 -14.38
N SER A 122 -2.95 1.93 -13.87
CA SER A 122 -3.90 3.02 -14.09
C SER A 122 -3.44 4.31 -13.43
N GLY A 123 -2.91 4.26 -12.21
CA GLY A 123 -2.33 5.43 -11.54
C GLY A 123 -1.16 6.02 -12.33
N ALA A 124 -0.24 5.17 -12.81
CA ALA A 124 0.88 5.61 -13.64
C ALA A 124 0.40 6.24 -14.96
N ALA A 125 -0.63 5.67 -15.60
CA ALA A 125 -1.24 6.23 -16.81
C ALA A 125 -1.93 7.59 -16.56
N GLN A 126 -2.36 7.88 -15.34
CA GLN A 126 -2.92 9.16 -14.93
C GLN A 126 -1.86 10.16 -14.40
N GLY A 127 -0.58 9.79 -14.49
CA GLY A 127 0.53 10.69 -14.17
C GLY A 127 0.99 10.65 -12.71
N PHE A 128 0.51 9.69 -11.90
CA PHE A 128 1.07 9.48 -10.56
C PHE A 128 2.47 8.86 -10.62
N HIS A 129 3.34 9.24 -9.73
CA HIS A 129 4.56 8.50 -9.39
C HIS A 129 4.17 7.31 -8.51
N VAL A 130 4.02 6.14 -9.13
CA VAL A 130 3.52 4.96 -8.41
C VAL A 130 4.67 4.13 -7.85
N GLN A 131 4.55 3.77 -6.57
CA GLN A 131 5.43 2.82 -5.90
C GLN A 131 4.60 1.71 -5.26
N VAL A 132 5.00 0.45 -5.47
CA VAL A 132 4.36 -0.73 -4.86
C VAL A 132 5.25 -1.26 -3.74
N VAL A 133 4.68 -1.34 -2.53
CA VAL A 133 5.36 -1.79 -1.31
C VAL A 133 5.26 -3.31 -1.24
N VAL A 134 6.25 -4.01 -1.83
CA VAL A 134 6.14 -5.44 -2.13
C VAL A 134 6.02 -6.35 -0.90
N ASP A 135 6.65 -5.99 0.21
CA ASP A 135 6.55 -6.74 1.47
C ASP A 135 5.23 -6.51 2.22
N ALA A 136 4.49 -5.45 1.84
CA ALA A 136 3.10 -5.21 2.26
C ALA A 136 2.07 -5.65 1.20
N CYS A 137 2.50 -6.44 0.21
CA CYS A 137 1.66 -7.07 -0.80
C CYS A 137 1.70 -8.59 -0.69
N GLY A 138 0.72 -9.26 -1.30
CA GLY A 138 0.71 -10.71 -1.40
C GLY A 138 0.00 -11.18 -2.66
N GLY A 139 0.62 -12.15 -3.35
CA GLY A 139 0.11 -12.76 -4.57
C GLY A 139 -0.52 -14.14 -4.33
N LEU A 140 -1.20 -14.63 -5.35
CA LEU A 140 -1.86 -15.95 -5.33
C LEU A 140 -0.90 -17.09 -5.66
N SER A 141 0.22 -16.80 -6.35
CA SER A 141 1.33 -17.71 -6.56
C SER A 141 2.61 -16.92 -6.86
N ALA A 142 3.78 -17.48 -6.50
CA ALA A 142 5.06 -16.83 -6.80
C ALA A 142 5.24 -16.56 -8.31
N ARG A 143 4.71 -17.46 -9.16
CA ARG A 143 4.83 -17.33 -10.61
C ARG A 143 3.98 -16.17 -11.16
N THR A 144 2.76 -16.00 -10.69
CA THR A 144 1.85 -14.94 -11.16
C THR A 144 2.25 -13.59 -10.59
N GLU A 145 2.69 -13.55 -9.33
CA GLU A 145 3.19 -12.34 -8.70
C GLU A 145 4.47 -11.83 -9.36
N ASP A 146 5.44 -12.70 -9.66
CA ASP A 146 6.67 -12.32 -10.39
C ASP A 146 6.33 -11.70 -11.76
N ALA A 147 5.39 -12.30 -12.50
CA ALA A 147 4.93 -11.75 -13.76
C ALA A 147 4.28 -10.36 -13.59
N ALA A 148 3.50 -10.16 -12.53
CA ALA A 148 2.88 -8.88 -12.21
C ALA A 148 3.93 -7.81 -11.88
N LEU A 149 4.88 -8.13 -11.00
CA LEU A 149 5.93 -7.19 -10.58
C LEU A 149 6.84 -6.80 -11.75
N ARG A 150 7.21 -7.75 -12.62
CA ARG A 150 7.97 -7.44 -13.85
C ARG A 150 7.22 -6.51 -14.77
N ARG A 151 5.92 -6.73 -14.98
CA ARG A 151 5.07 -5.85 -15.78
C ARG A 151 5.01 -4.44 -15.19
N LEU A 152 4.89 -4.31 -13.89
CA LEU A 152 4.90 -3.02 -13.19
C LEU A 152 6.20 -2.26 -13.45
N VAL A 153 7.34 -2.91 -13.25
CA VAL A 153 8.67 -2.29 -13.48
C VAL A 153 8.84 -1.87 -14.95
N GLN A 154 8.43 -2.70 -15.90
CA GLN A 154 8.46 -2.37 -17.33
C GLN A 154 7.58 -1.16 -17.68
N SER A 155 6.51 -0.92 -16.90
CA SER A 155 5.61 0.21 -17.08
C SER A 155 6.03 1.47 -16.31
N GLY A 156 7.21 1.45 -15.69
CA GLY A 156 7.75 2.60 -14.96
C GLY A 156 7.30 2.71 -13.49
N VAL A 157 6.55 1.73 -12.99
CA VAL A 157 6.19 1.64 -11.58
C VAL A 157 7.42 1.20 -10.78
N VAL A 158 7.66 1.86 -9.65
CA VAL A 158 8.77 1.51 -8.75
C VAL A 158 8.31 0.43 -7.77
N THR A 159 9.08 -0.62 -7.62
CA THR A 159 8.92 -1.57 -6.50
C THR A 159 9.76 -1.11 -5.32
N THR A 160 9.17 -1.05 -4.15
CA THR A 160 9.80 -0.61 -2.90
C THR A 160 9.43 -1.56 -1.76
N SER A 161 9.91 -1.29 -0.55
CA SER A 161 9.63 -2.12 0.64
C SER A 161 9.49 -1.23 1.88
N ILE A 162 8.95 -1.76 2.97
CA ILE A 162 8.84 -1.05 4.24
C ILE A 162 10.18 -0.49 4.71
N PRO A 163 11.30 -1.26 4.70
CA PRO A 163 12.61 -0.70 5.06
C PRO A 163 13.00 0.50 4.20
N SER A 164 12.76 0.42 2.89
CA SER A 164 13.08 1.51 1.96
C SER A 164 12.20 2.74 2.20
N VAL A 165 10.89 2.54 2.36
CA VAL A 165 9.94 3.62 2.67
C VAL A 165 10.28 4.28 4.00
N ALA A 166 10.50 3.49 5.06
CA ALA A 166 10.89 4.02 6.37
C ALA A 166 12.21 4.80 6.32
N GLY A 167 13.20 4.27 5.60
CA GLY A 167 14.49 4.95 5.42
C GLY A 167 14.38 6.27 4.65
N GLN A 168 13.59 6.31 3.59
CA GLN A 168 13.36 7.55 2.84
C GLN A 168 12.61 8.60 3.66
N LEU A 169 11.56 8.19 4.38
CA LEU A 169 10.77 9.08 5.23
C LEU A 169 11.52 9.53 6.49
N ALA A 170 12.42 8.70 7.01
CA ALA A 170 13.28 9.05 8.15
C ALA A 170 14.21 10.22 7.81
N GLY A 171 14.77 10.21 6.60
CA GLY A 171 15.75 11.22 6.18
C GLY A 171 16.92 11.32 7.16
N ASP A 172 16.83 12.25 8.09
CA ASP A 172 17.75 12.39 9.22
C ASP A 172 17.20 11.70 10.46
N PHE A 173 17.75 10.54 10.81
CA PHE A 173 17.35 9.75 11.97
C PHE A 173 17.82 10.33 13.33
N THR A 174 18.55 11.44 13.34
CA THR A 174 18.81 12.22 14.56
C THR A 174 17.59 13.09 14.95
N GLN A 175 16.67 13.29 14.00
CA GLN A 175 15.42 14.00 14.26
C GLN A 175 14.36 13.06 14.87
N PRO A 176 13.46 13.58 15.74
CA PRO A 176 12.47 12.72 16.43
C PRO A 176 11.58 11.89 15.49
N LYS A 177 11.06 12.49 14.40
CA LYS A 177 10.23 11.75 13.42
C LYS A 177 11.05 10.70 12.66
N GLY A 178 12.29 11.01 12.30
CA GLY A 178 13.19 10.08 11.63
C GLY A 178 13.52 8.88 12.51
N MET A 179 13.83 9.12 13.79
CA MET A 179 14.07 8.04 14.75
C MET A 179 12.82 7.15 14.93
N GLN A 180 11.62 7.75 15.03
CA GLN A 180 10.37 6.99 15.13
C GLN A 180 10.10 6.14 13.88
N ALA A 181 10.37 6.67 12.67
CA ALA A 181 10.18 5.93 11.42
C ALA A 181 11.08 4.68 11.37
N LEU A 182 12.36 4.81 11.75
CA LEU A 182 13.25 3.65 11.85
C LEU A 182 12.82 2.69 12.97
N GLY A 183 12.33 3.20 14.10
CA GLY A 183 11.78 2.38 15.19
C GLY A 183 10.63 1.48 14.72
N ILE A 184 9.71 2.01 13.89
CA ILE A 184 8.61 1.24 13.29
C ILE A 184 9.16 0.10 12.41
N PHE A 185 10.16 0.36 11.59
CA PHE A 185 10.80 -0.66 10.78
C PHE A 185 11.49 -1.74 11.65
N TYR A 186 12.27 -1.36 12.65
CA TYR A 186 12.96 -2.31 13.52
C TYR A 186 11.97 -3.18 14.30
N GLU A 187 10.86 -2.63 14.78
CA GLU A 187 9.78 -3.39 15.42
C GLU A 187 9.23 -4.46 14.45
N MET A 188 8.97 -4.11 13.18
CA MET A 188 8.52 -5.06 12.17
C MET A 188 9.54 -6.19 11.93
N ALA A 189 10.82 -5.86 11.89
CA ALA A 189 11.89 -6.81 11.57
C ALA A 189 12.26 -7.75 12.73
N SER A 190 11.97 -7.37 13.98
CA SER A 190 12.37 -8.11 15.18
C SER A 190 11.28 -9.07 15.70
N SER A 191 10.10 -9.08 15.10
CA SER A 191 8.93 -9.88 15.48
C SER A 191 8.69 -10.99 14.47
#